data_8c3f71d43033bd18676c02d0d0f24c57
#
_entry.id   8c3f71d43033bd18676c02d0d0f24c57
#
_cell.length_a   1.000
_cell.length_b   1.000
_cell.length_c   1.000
_cell.angle_alpha   90.00
_cell.angle_beta   90.00
_cell.angle_gamma   90.00
#
_symmetry.space_group_name_H-M   'P 1'
#
loop_
_entity.id
_entity.type
_entity.pdbx_description
1 polymer ?
#
loop_
_entity_poly.entity_id
_entity_poly.type
_entity_poly.pdbx_seq_one_letter_code
_entity_poly.pdbx_strand_id
1 'polypeptide(L)'
;LPPARMRAVGALPVRPWESPAAMRRRALPLLPAAWRERAERLVREYAKLPADPLGSIFGFFDGHGWNMAFDSEAGRLNGVYDFADAGIGPLHQEFIYSAFIDADLTERIVAAYERFSGRRLERRRIALLTAAHRLSELAELADEPRHLPEMLAGALDGLALAEAQGLA
;
A
#
# COMPACT_ATOMS: atom_id res chain seq x y z
N LEU A 1 17.03 4.02 7.96
CA LEU A 1 18.33 4.57 7.53
C LEU A 1 18.10 5.84 6.70
N PRO A 2 18.99 6.85 6.78
CA PRO A 2 18.85 8.07 5.98
C PRO A 2 18.91 7.76 4.47
N PRO A 3 17.95 8.23 3.66
CA PRO A 3 17.91 7.95 2.21
C PRO A 3 19.19 8.32 1.46
N ALA A 4 19.85 9.42 1.86
CA ALA A 4 21.10 9.85 1.24
C ALA A 4 22.24 8.82 1.40
N ARG A 5 22.35 8.18 2.56
CA ARG A 5 23.33 7.11 2.81
C ARG A 5 23.00 5.87 1.99
N MET A 6 21.73 5.55 1.87
CA MET A 6 21.27 4.39 1.09
C MET A 6 21.49 4.58 -0.42
N ARG A 7 21.27 5.79 -0.94
CA ARG A 7 21.64 6.12 -2.33
C ARG A 7 23.12 5.97 -2.60
N ALA A 8 23.97 6.36 -1.65
CA ALA A 8 25.41 6.26 -1.79
C ALA A 8 25.91 4.81 -1.89
N VAL A 9 25.13 3.82 -1.42
CA VAL A 9 25.41 2.38 -1.55
C VAL A 9 24.53 1.69 -2.59
N GLY A 10 23.89 2.45 -3.48
CA GLY A 10 23.19 1.91 -4.64
C GLY A 10 21.68 1.64 -4.45
N ALA A 11 21.07 2.06 -3.33
CA ALA A 11 19.62 1.91 -3.18
C ALA A 11 18.85 2.76 -4.21
N LEU A 12 17.91 2.14 -4.88
CA LEU A 12 17.08 2.75 -5.90
C LEU A 12 15.77 3.29 -5.31
N PRO A 13 15.07 4.21 -6.02
CA PRO A 13 13.68 4.52 -5.71
C PRO A 13 12.80 3.27 -5.82
N VAL A 14 11.75 3.20 -5.00
CA VAL A 14 10.71 2.17 -5.15
C VAL A 14 10.04 2.28 -6.52
N ARG A 15 9.61 1.14 -7.05
CA ARG A 15 8.89 1.09 -8.32
C ARG A 15 7.62 1.94 -8.23
N PRO A 16 7.36 2.81 -9.21
CA PRO A 16 6.11 3.56 -9.26
C PRO A 16 4.94 2.61 -9.56
N TRP A 17 3.79 2.91 -8.96
CA TRP A 17 2.54 2.24 -9.25
C TRP A 17 1.97 2.67 -10.60
N GLU A 18 0.95 1.95 -11.07
CA GLU A 18 0.22 2.33 -12.26
C GLU A 18 -0.35 3.75 -12.15
N SER A 19 -0.31 4.47 -13.25
CA SER A 19 -0.80 5.86 -13.25
C SER A 19 -2.32 5.93 -12.98
N PRO A 20 -2.83 7.04 -12.43
CA PRO A 20 -4.27 7.26 -12.29
C PRO A 20 -5.05 7.06 -13.60
N ALA A 21 -4.44 7.38 -14.74
CA ALA A 21 -5.03 7.16 -16.06
C ALA A 21 -5.11 5.66 -16.41
N ALA A 22 -4.08 4.88 -16.06
CA ALA A 22 -4.09 3.44 -16.26
C ALA A 22 -5.10 2.75 -15.33
N MET A 23 -5.16 3.15 -14.06
CA MET A 23 -6.17 2.65 -13.11
C MET A 23 -7.60 2.85 -13.66
N ARG A 24 -7.92 4.05 -14.16
CA ARG A 24 -9.22 4.35 -14.78
C ARG A 24 -9.52 3.47 -15.97
N ARG A 25 -8.55 3.27 -16.83
CA ARG A 25 -8.73 2.53 -18.09
C ARG A 25 -8.81 1.03 -17.87
N ARG A 26 -8.02 0.48 -16.94
CA ARG A 26 -7.82 -0.96 -16.81
C ARG A 26 -8.49 -1.56 -15.57
N ALA A 27 -8.44 -0.90 -14.41
CA ALA A 27 -9.03 -1.43 -13.18
C ALA A 27 -10.52 -1.11 -13.03
N LEU A 28 -10.94 0.15 -13.25
CA LEU A 28 -12.33 0.55 -12.99
C LEU A 28 -13.38 -0.26 -13.78
N PRO A 29 -13.17 -0.60 -15.06
CA PRO A 29 -14.14 -1.43 -15.79
C PRO A 29 -14.37 -2.82 -15.19
N LEU A 30 -13.38 -3.36 -14.48
CA LEU A 30 -13.42 -4.69 -13.84
C LEU A 30 -14.22 -4.68 -12.54
N LEU A 31 -14.38 -3.51 -11.91
CA LEU A 31 -15.13 -3.39 -10.67
C LEU A 31 -16.64 -3.56 -10.90
N PRO A 32 -17.37 -4.12 -9.92
CA PRO A 32 -18.84 -4.08 -9.91
C PRO A 32 -19.35 -2.64 -10.02
N ALA A 33 -20.46 -2.44 -10.72
CA ALA A 33 -21.01 -1.10 -11.01
C ALA A 33 -21.17 -0.21 -9.77
N ALA A 34 -21.58 -0.81 -8.64
CA ALA A 34 -21.76 -0.10 -7.37
C ALA A 34 -20.47 0.52 -6.80
N TRP A 35 -19.30 0.04 -7.21
CA TRP A 35 -18.00 0.50 -6.70
C TRP A 35 -17.29 1.50 -7.63
N ARG A 36 -17.69 1.57 -8.90
CA ARG A 36 -16.95 2.36 -9.91
C ARG A 36 -16.87 3.85 -9.60
N GLU A 37 -17.99 4.43 -9.15
CA GLU A 37 -18.02 5.86 -8.80
C GLU A 37 -17.13 6.17 -7.59
N ARG A 38 -17.15 5.28 -6.58
CA ARG A 38 -16.28 5.40 -5.40
C ARG A 38 -14.80 5.30 -5.79
N ALA A 39 -14.47 4.29 -6.60
CA ALA A 39 -13.11 4.12 -7.12
C ALA A 39 -12.64 5.33 -7.94
N GLU A 40 -13.52 5.92 -8.76
CA GLU A 40 -13.19 7.14 -9.51
C GLU A 40 -12.91 8.34 -8.59
N ARG A 41 -13.70 8.50 -7.51
CA ARG A 41 -13.42 9.54 -6.51
C ARG A 41 -12.07 9.32 -5.85
N LEU A 42 -11.78 8.08 -5.43
CA LEU A 42 -10.52 7.71 -4.81
C LEU A 42 -9.32 7.95 -5.74
N VAL A 43 -9.40 7.55 -7.01
CA VAL A 43 -8.33 7.79 -8.01
C VAL A 43 -8.11 9.29 -8.23
N ARG A 44 -9.16 10.11 -8.18
CA ARG A 44 -9.02 11.58 -8.24
C ARG A 44 -8.31 12.16 -7.03
N GLU A 45 -8.63 11.68 -5.82
CA GLU A 45 -7.96 12.11 -4.59
C GLU A 45 -6.48 11.68 -4.61
N TYR A 46 -6.21 10.43 -5.00
CA TYR A 46 -4.84 9.94 -5.17
C TYR A 46 -4.03 10.77 -6.17
N ALA A 47 -4.63 11.12 -7.32
CA ALA A 47 -3.96 11.93 -8.34
C ALA A 47 -3.57 13.35 -7.87
N LYS A 48 -4.25 13.87 -6.85
CA LYS A 48 -3.99 15.19 -6.25
C LYS A 48 -3.13 15.12 -4.99
N LEU A 49 -2.79 13.90 -4.55
CA LEU A 49 -2.08 13.72 -3.29
C LEU A 49 -0.71 14.40 -3.37
N PRO A 50 -0.40 15.36 -2.47
CA PRO A 50 0.90 15.99 -2.45
C PRO A 50 1.99 15.02 -2.03
N ALA A 51 3.25 15.40 -2.25
CA ALA A 51 4.38 14.65 -1.72
C ALA A 51 4.21 14.34 -0.22
N ASP A 52 4.81 13.23 0.21
CA ASP A 52 4.69 12.81 1.61
C ASP A 52 5.25 13.89 2.54
N PRO A 53 4.45 14.44 3.48
CA PRO A 53 4.88 15.50 4.38
C PRO A 53 6.00 15.05 5.32
N LEU A 54 6.14 13.75 5.56
CA LEU A 54 7.20 13.17 6.37
C LEU A 54 8.42 12.75 5.53
N GLY A 55 8.36 12.98 4.21
CA GLY A 55 9.45 12.71 3.28
C GLY A 55 9.59 11.24 2.91
N SER A 56 10.77 10.91 2.38
CA SER A 56 11.12 9.56 1.95
C SER A 56 11.99 8.85 2.97
N ILE A 57 11.87 7.54 3.00
CA ILE A 57 12.72 6.62 3.79
C ILE A 57 13.33 5.57 2.87
N PHE A 58 14.34 4.85 3.34
CA PHE A 58 14.63 3.53 2.84
C PHE A 58 13.82 2.53 3.65
N GLY A 59 12.97 1.77 2.98
CA GLY A 59 12.03 0.83 3.58
C GLY A 59 11.97 -0.50 2.83
N PHE A 60 11.14 -1.39 3.33
CA PHE A 60 10.92 -2.72 2.77
C PHE A 60 9.93 -2.68 1.58
N PHE A 61 8.86 -1.90 1.71
CA PHE A 61 7.82 -1.64 0.70
C PHE A 61 7.12 -2.88 0.13
N ASP A 62 7.16 -3.99 0.89
CA ASP A 62 6.47 -5.23 0.56
C ASP A 62 6.15 -6.06 1.82
N GLY A 63 5.81 -5.38 2.92
CA GLY A 63 5.56 -5.97 4.24
C GLY A 63 4.21 -6.67 4.38
N HIS A 64 3.82 -7.51 3.42
CA HIS A 64 2.64 -8.36 3.50
C HIS A 64 2.97 -9.76 4.07
N GLY A 65 1.93 -10.53 4.42
CA GLY A 65 2.09 -11.80 5.14
C GLY A 65 2.90 -12.87 4.41
N TRP A 66 2.93 -12.86 3.08
CA TRP A 66 3.68 -13.83 2.26
C TRP A 66 5.20 -13.66 2.39
N ASN A 67 5.65 -12.48 2.79
CA ASN A 67 7.07 -12.18 2.98
C ASN A 67 7.49 -12.27 4.45
N MET A 68 6.68 -12.93 5.29
CA MET A 68 6.91 -13.08 6.71
C MET A 68 6.96 -14.55 7.12
N ALA A 69 8.03 -14.93 7.83
CA ALA A 69 8.14 -16.23 8.48
C ALA A 69 7.60 -16.12 9.92
N PHE A 70 6.39 -16.62 10.13
CA PHE A 70 5.71 -16.56 11.42
C PHE A 70 5.62 -17.94 12.07
N ASP A 71 6.02 -18.01 13.34
CA ASP A 71 5.84 -19.18 14.19
C ASP A 71 4.51 -19.05 14.92
N SER A 72 3.50 -19.78 14.44
CA SER A 72 2.15 -19.72 14.99
C SER A 72 2.04 -20.33 16.38
N GLU A 73 2.91 -21.31 16.74
CA GLU A 73 2.91 -21.95 18.06
C GLU A 73 3.51 -21.01 19.10
N ALA A 74 4.62 -20.37 18.78
CA ALA A 74 5.29 -19.40 19.64
C ALA A 74 4.67 -17.99 19.57
N GLY A 75 3.75 -17.72 18.63
CA GLY A 75 3.17 -16.41 18.41
C GLY A 75 4.20 -15.36 18.01
N ARG A 76 5.24 -15.73 17.25
CA ARG A 76 6.41 -14.90 17.02
C ARG A 76 6.76 -14.77 15.54
N LEU A 77 7.09 -13.54 15.11
CA LEU A 77 7.72 -13.30 13.81
C LEU A 77 9.20 -13.72 13.88
N ASN A 78 9.59 -14.71 13.09
CA ASN A 78 10.95 -15.21 13.01
C ASN A 78 11.82 -14.43 12.02
N GLY A 79 11.21 -13.81 11.01
CA GLY A 79 11.93 -13.02 10.03
C GLY A 79 11.05 -12.49 8.91
N VAL A 80 11.64 -11.63 8.11
CA VAL A 80 11.08 -11.15 6.84
C VAL A 80 12.07 -11.51 5.72
N TYR A 81 11.57 -11.74 4.51
CA TYR A 81 12.36 -12.10 3.35
C TYR A 81 11.77 -11.44 2.09
N ASP A 82 12.41 -11.66 0.94
CA ASP A 82 12.08 -11.02 -0.34
C ASP A 82 12.17 -9.49 -0.29
N PHE A 83 13.39 -9.00 -0.34
CA PHE A 83 13.70 -7.56 -0.33
C PHE A 83 13.79 -6.97 -1.75
N ALA A 84 13.18 -7.61 -2.76
CA ALA A 84 13.26 -7.15 -4.16
C ALA A 84 12.66 -5.75 -4.34
N ASP A 85 11.60 -5.42 -3.59
CA ASP A 85 10.94 -4.12 -3.62
C ASP A 85 11.49 -3.11 -2.61
N ALA A 86 12.49 -3.50 -1.81
CA ALA A 86 13.12 -2.60 -0.86
C ALA A 86 13.79 -1.42 -1.58
N GLY A 87 13.47 -0.21 -1.16
CA GLY A 87 13.95 0.98 -1.86
C GLY A 87 13.72 2.27 -1.10
N ILE A 88 13.87 3.38 -1.82
CA ILE A 88 13.63 4.72 -1.29
C ILE A 88 12.27 5.20 -1.77
N GLY A 89 11.32 5.35 -0.84
CA GLY A 89 9.95 5.75 -1.12
C GLY A 89 9.33 6.60 -0.02
N PRO A 90 8.08 7.06 -0.24
CA PRO A 90 7.33 7.86 0.73
C PRO A 90 7.09 7.10 2.03
N LEU A 91 7.23 7.79 3.18
CA LEU A 91 7.09 7.13 4.48
C LEU A 91 5.72 6.46 4.67
N HIS A 92 4.61 7.12 4.34
CA HIS A 92 3.28 6.54 4.54
C HIS A 92 3.03 5.30 3.67
N GLN A 93 3.69 5.19 2.52
CA GLN A 93 3.56 4.03 1.64
C GLN A 93 4.10 2.73 2.28
N GLU A 94 5.09 2.82 3.17
CA GLU A 94 5.63 1.67 3.90
C GLU A 94 4.56 0.93 4.73
N PHE A 95 3.52 1.64 5.19
CA PHE A 95 2.53 1.10 6.12
C PHE A 95 1.30 0.48 5.45
N ILE A 96 1.20 0.49 4.12
CA ILE A 96 0.00 -0.03 3.44
C ILE A 96 -0.06 -1.56 3.38
N TYR A 97 1.08 -2.22 3.31
CA TYR A 97 1.17 -3.65 3.01
C TYR A 97 0.65 -4.54 4.15
N SER A 98 0.76 -4.10 5.38
CA SER A 98 0.19 -4.81 6.55
C SER A 98 -1.34 -4.86 6.52
N ALA A 99 -2.01 -3.93 5.82
CA ALA A 99 -3.46 -3.96 5.63
C ALA A 99 -3.92 -5.14 4.76
N PHE A 100 -3.01 -5.77 4.03
CA PHE A 100 -3.27 -6.99 3.25
C PHE A 100 -3.35 -8.25 4.13
N ILE A 101 -2.86 -8.14 5.36
CA ILE A 101 -2.98 -9.17 6.38
C ILE A 101 -4.21 -8.88 7.24
N ASP A 102 -4.24 -7.69 7.86
CA ASP A 102 -5.31 -7.26 8.75
C ASP A 102 -5.24 -5.74 9.00
N ALA A 103 -6.39 -5.07 8.95
CA ALA A 103 -6.46 -3.62 9.17
C ALA A 103 -6.08 -3.22 10.62
N ASP A 104 -6.40 -4.04 11.62
CA ASP A 104 -6.00 -3.80 13.01
C ASP A 104 -4.47 -3.96 13.19
N LEU A 105 -3.85 -4.88 12.46
CA LEU A 105 -2.39 -4.99 12.44
C LEU A 105 -1.74 -3.71 11.93
N THR A 106 -2.27 -3.11 10.89
CA THR A 106 -1.78 -1.83 10.35
C THR A 106 -1.83 -0.73 11.41
N GLU A 107 -2.95 -0.60 12.13
CA GLU A 107 -3.08 0.41 13.19
C GLU A 107 -2.09 0.17 14.33
N ARG A 108 -1.87 -1.08 14.74
CA ARG A 108 -0.86 -1.44 15.76
C ARG A 108 0.55 -1.10 15.31
N ILE A 109 0.92 -1.39 14.05
CA ILE A 109 2.24 -1.07 13.50
C ILE A 109 2.42 0.45 13.45
N VAL A 110 1.42 1.18 12.95
CA VAL A 110 1.44 2.65 12.89
C VAL A 110 1.58 3.25 14.29
N ALA A 111 0.79 2.79 15.27
CA ALA A 111 0.87 3.26 16.65
C ALA A 111 2.23 2.94 17.29
N ALA A 112 2.81 1.77 16.99
CA ALA A 112 4.16 1.42 17.45
C ALA A 112 5.21 2.34 16.85
N TYR A 113 5.16 2.56 15.54
CA TYR A 113 6.07 3.47 14.85
C TYR A 113 6.01 4.89 15.41
N GLU A 114 4.80 5.42 15.66
CA GLU A 114 4.62 6.75 16.26
C GLU A 114 5.26 6.86 17.65
N ARG A 115 5.10 5.82 18.48
CA ARG A 115 5.74 5.79 19.82
C ARG A 115 7.27 5.80 19.74
N PHE A 116 7.84 5.04 18.78
CA PHE A 116 9.29 4.95 18.64
C PHE A 116 9.92 6.17 17.96
N SER A 117 9.24 6.73 16.97
CA SER A 117 9.80 7.79 16.13
C SER A 117 9.42 9.20 16.61
N GLY A 118 8.37 9.33 17.42
CA GLY A 118 7.76 10.61 17.77
C GLY A 118 7.00 11.28 16.60
N ARG A 119 6.89 10.62 15.45
CA ARG A 119 6.23 11.14 14.25
C ARG A 119 4.79 10.68 14.21
N ARG A 120 3.87 11.57 13.85
CA ARG A 120 2.46 11.25 13.63
C ARG A 120 2.22 10.91 12.17
N LEU A 121 1.53 9.79 11.92
CA LEU A 121 1.15 9.33 10.58
C LEU A 121 -0.32 9.66 10.30
N GLU A 122 -0.59 10.04 9.05
CA GLU A 122 -1.94 10.35 8.58
C GLU A 122 -2.66 9.05 8.18
N ARG A 123 -3.55 8.49 9.06
CA ARG A 123 -4.33 7.27 8.79
C ARG A 123 -5.11 7.36 7.47
N ARG A 124 -5.71 8.53 7.24
CA ARG A 124 -6.44 8.79 5.99
C ARG A 124 -5.55 8.66 4.76
N ARG A 125 -4.29 9.12 4.84
CA ARG A 125 -3.31 8.98 3.76
C ARG A 125 -2.92 7.52 3.55
N ILE A 126 -2.71 6.75 4.61
CA ILE A 126 -2.42 5.32 4.54
C ILE A 126 -3.58 4.58 3.86
N ALA A 127 -4.82 4.82 4.28
CA ALA A 127 -6.00 4.19 3.67
C ALA A 127 -6.16 4.55 2.18
N LEU A 128 -5.95 5.82 1.81
CA LEU A 128 -5.95 6.25 0.40
C LEU A 128 -4.87 5.54 -0.41
N LEU A 129 -3.66 5.45 0.11
CA LEU A 129 -2.55 4.77 -0.56
C LEU A 129 -2.79 3.26 -0.65
N THR A 130 -3.36 2.62 0.39
CA THR A 130 -3.74 1.20 0.37
C THR A 130 -4.71 0.91 -0.78
N ALA A 131 -5.80 1.67 -0.87
CA ALA A 131 -6.78 1.47 -1.92
C ALA A 131 -6.24 1.82 -3.32
N ALA A 132 -5.42 2.86 -3.45
CA ALA A 132 -4.77 3.21 -4.71
C ALA A 132 -3.79 2.11 -5.17
N HIS A 133 -3.03 1.51 -4.25
CA HIS A 133 -2.15 0.39 -4.55
C HIS A 133 -2.94 -0.81 -5.05
N ARG A 134 -4.03 -1.19 -4.38
CA ARG A 134 -4.89 -2.30 -4.81
C ARG A 134 -5.52 -2.07 -6.19
N LEU A 135 -5.89 -0.84 -6.50
CA LEU A 135 -6.35 -0.48 -7.86
C LEU A 135 -5.20 -0.52 -8.89
N SER A 136 -3.98 -0.21 -8.46
CA SER A 136 -2.78 -0.34 -9.30
C SER A 136 -2.49 -1.79 -9.65
N GLU A 137 -2.49 -2.69 -8.67
CA GLU A 137 -2.32 -4.13 -8.88
C GLU A 137 -3.40 -4.71 -9.83
N LEU A 138 -4.66 -4.35 -9.59
CA LEU A 138 -5.78 -4.74 -10.46
C LEU A 138 -5.60 -4.21 -11.90
N ALA A 139 -5.05 -3.01 -12.07
CA ALA A 139 -4.77 -2.44 -13.40
C ALA A 139 -3.58 -3.14 -14.06
N GLU A 140 -2.52 -3.44 -13.32
CA GLU A 140 -1.32 -4.13 -13.80
C GLU A 140 -1.68 -5.54 -14.30
N LEU A 141 -2.45 -6.29 -13.51
CA LEU A 141 -2.80 -7.69 -13.77
C LEU A 141 -4.18 -7.86 -14.46
N ALA A 142 -4.72 -6.80 -15.05
CA ALA A 142 -6.04 -6.82 -15.70
C ALA A 142 -6.19 -7.87 -16.81
N ASP A 143 -5.10 -8.20 -17.49
CA ASP A 143 -5.05 -9.17 -18.59
C ASP A 143 -4.59 -10.58 -18.14
N GLU A 144 -4.42 -10.79 -16.82
CA GLU A 144 -3.95 -12.04 -16.22
C GLU A 144 -5.11 -12.81 -15.54
N PRO A 145 -5.87 -13.65 -16.25
CA PRO A 145 -7.10 -14.27 -15.72
C PRO A 145 -6.88 -15.07 -14.43
N ARG A 146 -5.67 -15.62 -14.23
CA ARG A 146 -5.32 -16.40 -13.05
C ARG A 146 -5.33 -15.57 -11.77
N HIS A 147 -4.89 -14.31 -11.83
CA HIS A 147 -4.75 -13.41 -10.68
C HIS A 147 -5.95 -12.48 -10.49
N LEU A 148 -6.76 -12.31 -11.54
CA LEU A 148 -7.87 -11.36 -11.55
C LEU A 148 -8.85 -11.51 -10.37
N PRO A 149 -9.29 -12.70 -9.95
CA PRO A 149 -10.22 -12.84 -8.82
C PRO A 149 -9.63 -12.30 -7.51
N GLU A 150 -8.36 -12.59 -7.24
CA GLU A 150 -7.66 -12.14 -6.03
C GLU A 150 -7.43 -10.63 -6.06
N MET A 151 -6.97 -10.10 -7.18
CA MET A 151 -6.75 -8.65 -7.35
C MET A 151 -8.06 -7.87 -7.24
N LEU A 152 -9.15 -8.40 -7.78
CA LEU A 152 -10.47 -7.79 -7.65
C LEU A 152 -10.96 -7.79 -6.20
N ALA A 153 -10.82 -8.90 -5.49
CA ALA A 153 -11.15 -8.97 -4.06
C ALA A 153 -10.34 -7.95 -3.25
N GLY A 154 -9.02 -7.93 -3.42
CA GLY A 154 -8.15 -6.96 -2.76
C GLY A 154 -8.48 -5.49 -3.07
N ALA A 155 -8.87 -5.19 -4.32
CA ALA A 155 -9.32 -3.86 -4.69
C ALA A 155 -10.63 -3.45 -3.98
N LEU A 156 -11.58 -4.37 -3.84
CA LEU A 156 -12.83 -4.13 -3.12
C LEU A 156 -12.59 -3.93 -1.62
N ASP A 157 -11.72 -4.73 -1.00
CA ASP A 157 -11.33 -4.58 0.40
C ASP A 157 -10.64 -3.22 0.65
N GLY A 158 -9.73 -2.82 -0.23
CA GLY A 158 -9.07 -1.53 -0.17
C GLY A 158 -10.05 -0.35 -0.29
N LEU A 159 -11.03 -0.45 -1.18
CA LEU A 159 -12.08 0.55 -1.33
C LEU A 159 -13.00 0.62 -0.10
N ALA A 160 -13.34 -0.52 0.50
CA ALA A 160 -14.13 -0.57 1.73
C ALA A 160 -13.37 0.06 2.91
N LEU A 161 -12.08 -0.20 3.03
CA LEU A 161 -11.22 0.44 4.03
C LEU A 161 -11.17 1.96 3.85
N ALA A 162 -11.03 2.43 2.61
CA ALA A 162 -11.04 3.86 2.29
C ALA A 162 -12.39 4.52 2.61
N GLU A 163 -13.51 3.84 2.33
CA GLU A 163 -14.86 4.31 2.68
C GLU A 163 -15.03 4.46 4.19
N ALA A 164 -14.55 3.51 4.98
CA ALA A 164 -14.56 3.58 6.45
C ALA A 164 -13.77 4.77 7.00
N GLN A 165 -12.82 5.30 6.24
CA GLN A 165 -12.06 6.52 6.56
C GLN A 165 -12.63 7.79 5.89
N GLY A 166 -13.80 7.73 5.30
CA GLY A 166 -14.47 8.84 4.64
C GLY A 166 -13.81 9.31 3.34
N LEU A 167 -13.18 8.41 2.59
CA LEU A 167 -12.44 8.71 1.35
C LEU A 167 -13.20 8.38 0.06
N ALA A 168 -14.26 7.60 0.14
CA ALA A 168 -14.98 7.08 -1.04
C ALA A 168 -16.47 7.40 -1.03
#